data_3e4c6863d298735dcec22d273ff001b8
#
_entry.id   3e4c6863d298735dcec22d273ff001b8
#
_cell.length_a   1.000
_cell.length_b   1.000
_cell.length_c   1.000
_cell.angle_alpha   90.00
_cell.angle_beta   90.00
_cell.angle_gamma   90.00
#
_symmetry.space_group_name_H-M   'P 1'
#
loop_
_entity.id
_entity.type
_entity.pdbx_description
1 polymer ?
#
loop_
_entity_poly.entity_id
_entity_poly.type
_entity_poly.pdbx_seq_one_letter_code
_entity_poly.pdbx_strand_id
1 'polypeptide(L)' 'MGQQEVYTFLKRNKNRWFFSKEISKRLGVSIGSVTNCLKKLRENKAINFKGTKRKNQFKYRFKR' A
#
# COMPACT_ATOMS: atom_id res chain seq x y z
N MET A 1 12.80 8.75 -0.19
CA MET A 1 11.82 7.67 -0.19
C MET A 1 10.79 7.88 0.88
N GLY A 2 9.59 7.64 0.58
CA GLY A 2 8.59 7.79 1.60
C GLY A 2 7.20 7.52 1.10
N GLN A 3 6.27 8.09 1.83
CA GLN A 3 4.84 7.97 1.58
C GLN A 3 4.47 8.29 0.13
N GLN A 4 5.14 9.27 -0.45
CA GLN A 4 4.86 9.71 -1.82
C GLN A 4 5.09 8.61 -2.86
N GLU A 5 6.14 7.81 -2.69
CA GLU A 5 6.43 6.75 -3.65
C GLU A 5 5.35 5.67 -3.65
N VAL A 6 4.92 5.28 -2.45
CA VAL A 6 3.87 4.27 -2.31
C VAL A 6 2.56 4.81 -2.90
N TYR A 7 2.24 6.05 -2.57
CA TYR A 7 1.03 6.70 -3.08
C TYR A 7 1.04 6.76 -4.60
N THR A 8 2.15 7.20 -5.19
CA THR A 8 2.29 7.31 -6.64
C THR A 8 2.18 5.94 -7.31
N PHE A 9 2.77 4.91 -6.71
CA PHE A 9 2.68 3.56 -7.24
C PHE A 9 1.23 3.10 -7.29
N LEU A 10 0.49 3.29 -6.22
CA LEU A 10 -0.91 2.89 -6.16
C LEU A 10 -1.76 3.70 -7.12
N LYS A 11 -1.46 4.98 -7.26
CA LYS A 11 -2.18 5.86 -8.19
C LYS A 11 -2.03 5.40 -9.62
N ARG A 12 -0.82 5.00 -10.01
CA ARG A 12 -0.56 4.50 -11.35
C ARG A 12 -1.29 3.19 -11.64
N ASN A 13 -1.55 2.42 -10.59
CA ASN A 13 -2.20 1.12 -10.71
C ASN A 13 -3.55 1.13 -9.99
N LYS A 14 -4.29 2.20 -10.14
CA LYS A 14 -5.48 2.49 -9.35
C LYS A 14 -6.59 1.45 -9.39
N ASN A 15 -6.61 0.60 -10.40
CA ASN A 15 -7.64 -0.42 -10.52
C ASN A 15 -7.21 -1.80 -9.98
N ARG A 16 -6.08 -1.85 -9.28
CA ARG A 16 -5.55 -3.11 -8.79
C ARG A 16 -5.31 -3.08 -7.30
N TRP A 17 -5.46 -4.25 -6.68
CA TRP A 17 -5.15 -4.45 -5.28
C TRP A 17 -3.74 -4.99 -5.15
N PHE A 18 -3.02 -4.51 -4.15
CA PHE A 18 -1.65 -4.94 -3.89
C PHE A 18 -1.46 -5.28 -2.43
N PHE A 19 -0.64 -6.30 -2.17
CA PHE A 19 -0.18 -6.58 -0.82
C PHE A 19 1.04 -5.71 -0.51
N SER A 20 1.25 -5.41 0.78
CA SER A 20 2.43 -4.63 1.18
C SER A 20 3.72 -5.29 0.72
N LYS A 21 3.77 -6.62 0.77
CA LYS A 21 4.93 -7.39 0.32
C LYS A 21 5.20 -7.15 -1.16
N GLU A 22 4.16 -7.11 -1.95
CA GLU A 22 4.28 -6.88 -3.40
C GLU A 22 4.79 -5.47 -3.68
N ILE A 23 4.25 -4.49 -2.97
CA ILE A 23 4.67 -3.10 -3.13
C ILE A 23 6.14 -2.95 -2.76
N SER A 24 6.55 -3.56 -1.64
CA SER A 24 7.93 -3.56 -1.19
C SER A 24 8.86 -4.08 -2.27
N LYS A 25 8.49 -5.21 -2.87
CA LYS A 25 9.30 -5.84 -3.89
C LYS A 25 9.42 -4.97 -5.14
N ARG A 26 8.33 -4.36 -5.56
CA ARG A 26 8.32 -3.55 -6.77
C ARG A 26 9.05 -2.23 -6.62
N LEU A 27 8.98 -1.64 -5.44
CA LEU A 27 9.65 -0.37 -5.19
C LEU A 27 11.09 -0.54 -4.70
N GLY A 28 11.48 -1.75 -4.35
CA GLY A 28 12.82 -2.00 -3.86
C GLY A 28 13.08 -1.40 -2.49
N VAL A 29 12.05 -1.29 -1.66
CA VAL A 29 12.17 -0.74 -0.30
C VAL A 29 11.77 -1.80 0.71
N SER A 30 12.17 -1.62 1.97
CA SER A 30 11.85 -2.60 2.99
C SER A 30 10.35 -2.68 3.25
N ILE A 31 9.88 -3.86 3.64
CA ILE A 31 8.47 -4.05 3.90
C ILE A 31 8.01 -3.21 5.09
N GLY A 32 8.90 -2.97 6.06
CA GLY A 32 8.59 -2.11 7.19
C GLY A 32 8.30 -0.69 6.76
N SER A 33 9.10 -0.16 5.83
CA SER A 33 8.89 1.18 5.29
C SER A 33 7.57 1.26 4.55
N VAL A 34 7.27 0.25 3.74
CA VAL A 34 6.01 0.20 2.99
C VAL A 34 4.83 0.15 3.95
N THR A 35 4.92 -0.69 4.98
CA THR A 35 3.85 -0.82 5.96
C THR A 35 3.56 0.50 6.66
N ASN A 36 4.62 1.21 7.06
CA ASN A 36 4.46 2.51 7.70
C ASN A 36 3.81 3.53 6.76
N CYS A 37 4.22 3.54 5.51
CA CYS A 37 3.63 4.44 4.52
C CYS A 37 2.16 4.12 4.28
N LEU A 38 1.84 2.84 4.16
CA LEU A 38 0.46 2.41 3.96
C LEU A 38 -0.41 2.77 5.16
N LYS A 39 0.14 2.63 6.35
CA LYS A 39 -0.59 3.00 7.56
C LYS A 39 -0.96 4.48 7.55
N LYS A 40 0.00 5.34 7.21
CA LYS A 40 -0.26 6.77 7.14
C LYS A 40 -1.26 7.13 6.06
N LEU A 41 -1.13 6.52 4.89
CA LEU A 41 -2.07 6.77 3.80
C LEU A 41 -3.48 6.31 4.17
N ARG A 42 -3.58 5.19 4.87
CA ARG A 42 -4.87 4.67 5.34
C ARG A 42 -5.50 5.62 6.37
N GLU A 43 -4.70 6.12 7.30
CA GLU A 43 -5.18 7.05 8.31
C GLU A 43 -5.67 8.36 7.70
N ASN A 44 -5.04 8.78 6.60
CA ASN A 44 -5.44 9.98 5.86
C ASN A 44 -6.56 9.70 4.87
N LYS A 45 -7.06 8.47 4.84
CA LYS A 45 -8.11 8.05 3.92
C LYS A 45 -7.73 8.27 2.45
N ALA A 46 -6.44 8.20 2.15
CA ALA A 46 -5.94 8.37 0.79
C ALA A 46 -6.01 7.08 -0.03
N ILE A 47 -6.11 5.94 0.63
CA ILE A 47 -6.17 4.64 -0.04
C ILE A 47 -7.25 3.78 0.60
N ASN A 48 -7.71 2.80 -0.15
CA ASN A 48 -8.63 1.78 0.35
C ASN A 48 -7.83 0.57 0.81
N PHE A 49 -8.38 -0.16 1.75
CA PHE A 49 -7.77 -1.40 2.20
C PHE A 49 -8.86 -2.38 2.59
N LYS A 50 -8.52 -3.65 2.56
CA LYS A 50 -9.42 -4.69 3.07
C LYS A 50 -8.60 -5.88 3.55
N GLY A 51 -9.16 -6.59 4.51
CA GLY A 51 -8.53 -7.79 5.04
C GLY A 51 -8.62 -8.94 4.05
N THR A 52 -7.73 -9.91 4.22
CA THR A 52 -7.75 -11.14 3.46
C THR A 52 -8.08 -12.29 4.40
N LYS A 53 -8.10 -13.51 3.86
CA LYS A 53 -8.36 -14.69 4.69
C LYS A 53 -7.26 -14.94 5.70
N ARG A 54 -6.07 -14.42 5.48
CA ARG A 54 -4.94 -14.59 6.39
C ARG A 54 -4.91 -13.45 7.40
N LYS A 55 -4.58 -13.78 8.64
CA LYS A 55 -4.37 -12.78 9.69
C LYS A 55 -3.25 -11.84 9.30
N ASN A 56 -3.41 -10.58 9.65
CA ASN A 56 -2.40 -9.54 9.47
C ASN A 56 -1.97 -9.31 8.03
N GLN A 57 -2.81 -9.73 7.09
CA GLN A 57 -2.53 -9.49 5.69
C GLN A 57 -3.65 -8.68 5.08
N PHE A 58 -3.30 -7.54 4.49
CA PHE A 58 -4.27 -6.63 3.89
C PHE A 58 -3.90 -6.32 2.47
N LYS A 59 -4.93 -6.05 1.67
CA LYS A 59 -4.76 -5.56 0.31
C LYS A 59 -5.00 -4.06 0.29
N TYR A 60 -4.28 -3.37 -0.57
CA TYR A 60 -4.38 -1.91 -0.67
C TYR A 60 -4.63 -1.50 -2.11
N ARG A 61 -5.41 -0.45 -2.29
CA ARG A 61 -5.74 0.08 -3.60
C ARG A 61 -5.89 1.59 -3.51
N PHE A 62 -5.53 2.28 -4.59
CA PHE A 62 -5.71 3.72 -4.66
C PHE A 62 -7.20 4.08 -4.50
N LYS A 63 -7.47 5.06 -3.68
CA LYS A 63 -8.82 5.55 -3.46
C LYS A 63 -9.10 6.69 -4.43
N ARG A 64 -10.19 6.56 -5.15
CA ARG A 64 -10.64 7.63 -6.02
C ARG A 64 -11.30 8.74 -5.25
#